data_f39fd37dcd15c504c0c0d1f8560169d6
#
_entry.id   f39fd37dcd15c504c0c0d1f8560169d6
#
_cell.length_a   1.000
_cell.length_b   1.000
_cell.length_c   1.000
_cell.angle_alpha   90.00
_cell.angle_beta   90.00
_cell.angle_gamma   90.00
#
_symmetry.space_group_name_H-M   'P 1'
#
loop_
_entity.id
_entity.type
_entity.pdbx_description
1 polymer ?
#
loop_
_entity_poly.entity_id
_entity_poly.type
_entity_poly.pdbx_seq_one_letter_code
_entity_poly.pdbx_strand_id
1 'polypeptide(L)'
;MLDPRTIANAYVRTLLGVIEGYGISSVDVLRGTRVDVAALDAPNGRIGVEDMHRLWARALALTKDPLLGLKVAEATKPTTFRVLGLATMSSASLADALALMLRYHRLVSEAGVMRAETEANGDITIHYSAELMRVQQFPQQVEAIVGGMYVMARWLAERPLAPVAATFRHAPLGDAAAYRRLFGCAVQFNAPSNALRFAAADMARRLPQADAELHRMHRDLLDRQLEGLPQPGHVTAFAQQWLPAQPAGRMRIPDLAQALGMSVRALQRQLQHEGQSWTHLVDSARKHALEALLAQGLTLEAAAQHLGYHDA
;
A
#
# COMPACT_ATOMS: atom_id res chain seq x y z
N MET A 1 -4.10 17.77 -2.99
CA MET A 1 -4.95 16.77 -2.27
C MET A 1 -4.05 15.61 -1.90
N LEU A 2 -3.97 15.24 -0.61
CA LEU A 2 -3.17 14.11 -0.14
C LEU A 2 -3.72 12.78 -0.67
N ASP A 3 -2.85 11.80 -0.91
CA ASP A 3 -3.25 10.45 -1.29
C ASP A 3 -3.87 9.76 -0.04
N PRO A 4 -5.14 9.34 -0.08
CA PRO A 4 -5.82 8.75 1.08
C PRO A 4 -5.33 7.35 1.43
N ARG A 5 -4.53 6.74 0.58
CA ARG A 5 -4.04 5.36 0.75
C ARG A 5 -3.02 5.25 1.85
N THR A 6 -3.02 4.10 2.50
CA THR A 6 -2.19 3.84 3.67
C THR A 6 -1.39 2.54 3.54
N ILE A 7 -0.36 2.42 4.36
CA ILE A 7 0.55 1.27 4.45
C ILE A 7 0.65 0.87 5.92
N ALA A 8 0.66 -0.41 6.22
CA ALA A 8 0.81 -0.92 7.57
C ALA A 8 2.17 -0.51 8.19
N ASN A 9 2.14 -0.10 9.45
CA ASN A 9 3.32 0.34 10.20
C ASN A 9 4.41 -0.73 10.33
N ALA A 10 4.06 -2.01 10.23
CA ALA A 10 5.02 -3.11 10.35
C ALA A 10 6.13 -3.05 9.29
N TYR A 11 5.79 -2.62 8.06
CA TYR A 11 6.77 -2.42 6.99
C TYR A 11 7.72 -1.25 7.30
N VAL A 12 7.21 -0.18 7.93
CA VAL A 12 8.03 0.95 8.39
C VAL A 12 9.08 0.49 9.40
N ARG A 13 8.69 -0.35 10.36
CA ARG A 13 9.62 -0.89 11.35
C ARG A 13 10.75 -1.71 10.73
N THR A 14 10.46 -2.47 9.67
CA THR A 14 11.49 -3.22 8.95
C THR A 14 12.51 -2.26 8.32
N LEU A 15 12.03 -1.17 7.67
CA LEU A 15 12.91 -0.15 7.11
C LEU A 15 13.76 0.53 8.20
N LEU A 16 13.15 0.97 9.29
CA LEU A 16 13.86 1.62 10.41
C LEU A 16 14.90 0.70 11.03
N GLY A 17 14.58 -0.57 11.28
CA GLY A 17 15.52 -1.54 11.82
C GLY A 17 16.73 -1.79 10.92
N VAL A 18 16.55 -1.75 9.60
CA VAL A 18 17.68 -1.81 8.65
C VAL A 18 18.55 -0.56 8.76
N ILE A 19 17.95 0.62 8.88
CA ILE A 19 18.66 1.90 8.95
C ILE A 19 19.44 2.04 10.26
N GLU A 20 18.92 1.50 11.37
CA GLU A 20 19.64 1.43 12.64
C GLU A 20 20.94 0.62 12.50
N GLY A 21 20.97 -0.39 11.64
CA GLY A 21 22.18 -1.15 11.28
C GLY A 21 23.28 -0.30 10.63
N TYR A 22 22.97 0.91 10.12
CA TYR A 22 23.95 1.90 9.65
C TYR A 22 24.39 2.89 10.75
N GLY A 23 23.94 2.70 11.99
CA GLY A 23 24.20 3.63 13.08
C GLY A 23 23.38 4.91 13.02
N ILE A 24 22.30 4.95 12.21
CA ILE A 24 21.39 6.08 12.06
C ILE A 24 20.16 5.86 12.94
N SER A 25 19.81 6.83 13.77
CA SER A 25 18.68 6.70 14.67
C SER A 25 17.33 6.77 13.91
N SER A 26 16.34 5.99 14.35
CA SER A 26 14.96 6.08 13.84
C SER A 26 14.41 7.50 13.94
N VAL A 27 14.77 8.26 14.98
CA VAL A 27 14.35 9.66 15.18
C VAL A 27 14.84 10.56 14.04
N ASP A 28 16.08 10.37 13.56
CA ASP A 28 16.61 11.16 12.46
C ASP A 28 15.93 10.87 11.13
N VAL A 29 15.51 9.63 10.92
CA VAL A 29 14.74 9.23 9.72
C VAL A 29 13.32 9.78 9.77
N LEU A 30 12.69 9.76 10.95
CA LEU A 30 11.32 10.25 11.14
C LEU A 30 11.20 11.77 11.10
N ARG A 31 12.31 12.49 11.29
CA ARG A 31 12.33 13.96 11.30
C ARG A 31 11.82 14.54 9.97
N GLY A 32 10.79 15.40 10.07
CA GLY A 32 10.13 16.02 8.92
C GLY A 32 9.08 15.14 8.24
N THR A 33 8.79 13.96 8.79
CA THR A 33 7.60 13.18 8.45
C THR A 33 6.47 13.51 9.42
N ARG A 34 5.24 13.10 9.09
CA ARG A 34 4.08 13.20 10.01
C ARG A 34 3.87 11.91 10.80
N VAL A 35 4.83 10.98 10.73
CA VAL A 35 4.71 9.70 11.41
C VAL A 35 4.96 9.89 12.89
N ASP A 36 3.94 9.62 13.70
CA ASP A 36 4.08 9.54 15.14
C ASP A 36 4.71 8.20 15.51
N VAL A 37 5.74 8.24 16.37
CA VAL A 37 6.40 7.02 16.88
C VAL A 37 5.39 6.15 17.63
N ALA A 38 4.44 6.74 18.37
CA ALA A 38 3.38 6.00 19.05
C ALA A 38 2.47 5.26 18.06
N ALA A 39 2.22 5.82 16.88
CA ALA A 39 1.44 5.15 15.82
C ALA A 39 2.19 3.94 15.23
N LEU A 40 3.52 3.93 15.28
CA LEU A 40 4.31 2.78 14.85
C LEU A 40 4.15 1.57 15.79
N ASP A 41 3.89 1.81 17.07
CA ASP A 41 3.70 0.75 18.08
C ASP A 41 2.25 0.26 18.15
N ALA A 42 1.31 1.00 17.58
CA ALA A 42 -0.09 0.59 17.54
C ALA A 42 -0.27 -0.76 16.82
N PRO A 43 -1.07 -1.70 17.35
CA PRO A 43 -1.23 -3.03 16.78
C PRO A 43 -1.67 -3.06 15.31
N ASN A 44 -2.50 -2.14 14.87
CA ASN A 44 -2.98 -2.01 13.48
C ASN A 44 -2.69 -0.62 12.92
N GLY A 45 -1.59 0.00 13.39
CA GLY A 45 -1.19 1.33 12.94
C GLY A 45 -0.89 1.35 11.45
N ARG A 46 -1.23 2.44 10.80
CA ARG A 46 -1.00 2.68 9.37
C ARG A 46 -0.47 4.08 9.17
N ILE A 47 0.32 4.26 8.13
CA ILE A 47 0.84 5.57 7.72
C ILE A 47 0.38 5.90 6.30
N GLY A 48 0.30 7.18 5.98
CA GLY A 48 0.00 7.63 4.63
C GLY A 48 1.11 7.31 3.64
N VAL A 49 0.73 7.11 2.38
CA VAL A 49 1.67 6.84 1.28
C VAL A 49 2.73 7.94 1.12
N GLU A 50 2.33 9.20 1.32
CA GLU A 50 3.26 10.34 1.23
C GLU A 50 4.29 10.34 2.36
N ASP A 51 3.90 9.91 3.58
CA ASP A 51 4.84 9.80 4.68
C ASP A 51 5.82 8.64 4.47
N MET A 52 5.36 7.52 3.88
CA MET A 52 6.24 6.45 3.43
C MET A 52 7.25 6.95 2.39
N HIS A 53 6.81 7.77 1.43
CA HIS A 53 7.72 8.37 0.44
C HIS A 53 8.77 9.27 1.10
N ARG A 54 8.36 10.12 2.07
CA ARG A 54 9.30 10.96 2.83
C ARG A 54 10.30 10.12 3.62
N LEU A 55 9.84 9.02 4.23
CA LEU A 55 10.72 8.07 4.95
C LEU A 55 11.78 7.47 4.01
N TRP A 56 11.39 7.01 2.83
CA TRP A 56 12.34 6.48 1.85
C TRP A 56 13.32 7.56 1.36
N ALA A 57 12.85 8.77 1.07
CA ALA A 57 13.71 9.88 0.69
C ALA A 57 14.76 10.18 1.77
N ARG A 58 14.35 10.23 3.04
CA ARG A 58 15.26 10.44 4.17
C ARG A 58 16.24 9.29 4.35
N ALA A 59 15.73 8.06 4.29
CA ALA A 59 16.54 6.86 4.41
C ALA A 59 17.66 6.83 3.37
N LEU A 60 17.35 7.08 2.12
CA LEU A 60 18.31 7.11 1.02
C LEU A 60 19.32 8.28 1.17
N ALA A 61 18.86 9.46 1.60
CA ALA A 61 19.74 10.61 1.83
C ALA A 61 20.73 10.38 2.96
N LEU A 62 20.33 9.68 4.03
CA LEU A 62 21.15 9.42 5.21
C LEU A 62 22.09 8.23 5.00
N THR A 63 21.62 7.13 4.43
CA THR A 63 22.42 5.92 4.21
C THR A 63 23.36 6.05 3.01
N LYS A 64 22.98 6.84 2.00
CA LYS A 64 23.67 6.97 0.70
C LYS A 64 23.93 5.61 0.05
N ASP A 65 23.16 4.60 0.39
CA ASP A 65 23.30 3.24 -0.13
C ASP A 65 22.31 3.00 -1.27
N PRO A 66 22.77 2.87 -2.51
CA PRO A 66 21.89 2.59 -3.65
C PRO A 66 21.22 1.21 -3.54
N LEU A 67 21.78 0.28 -2.75
CA LEU A 67 21.27 -1.09 -2.54
C LEU A 67 20.46 -1.22 -1.23
N LEU A 68 20.03 -0.12 -0.61
CA LEU A 68 19.21 -0.14 0.60
C LEU A 68 17.97 -1.02 0.42
N GLY A 69 17.36 -1.01 -0.79
CA GLY A 69 16.19 -1.84 -1.11
C GLY A 69 16.42 -3.32 -0.90
N LEU A 70 17.56 -3.84 -1.34
CA LEU A 70 17.92 -5.26 -1.16
C LEU A 70 18.12 -5.62 0.31
N LYS A 71 18.72 -4.71 1.10
CA LYS A 71 18.89 -4.93 2.56
C LYS A 71 17.57 -4.94 3.30
N VAL A 72 16.63 -4.08 2.92
CA VAL A 72 15.27 -4.10 3.47
C VAL A 72 14.55 -5.39 3.06
N ALA A 73 14.73 -5.86 1.82
CA ALA A 73 14.21 -7.15 1.39
C ALA A 73 14.73 -8.31 2.23
N GLU A 74 16.05 -8.36 2.47
CA GLU A 74 16.69 -9.41 3.30
C GLU A 74 16.19 -9.43 4.76
N ALA A 75 15.82 -8.28 5.29
CA ALA A 75 15.26 -8.14 6.64
C ALA A 75 13.80 -8.59 6.75
N THR A 76 13.12 -8.86 5.63
CA THR A 76 11.71 -9.28 5.61
C THR A 76 11.54 -10.67 6.21
N LYS A 77 10.58 -10.81 7.13
CA LYS A 77 10.23 -12.07 7.81
C LYS A 77 8.70 -12.23 7.79
N PRO A 78 8.16 -13.46 7.96
CA PRO A 78 6.71 -13.64 8.11
C PRO A 78 6.12 -12.73 9.18
N THR A 79 6.80 -12.57 10.32
CA THR A 79 6.38 -11.69 11.41
C THR A 79 6.25 -10.21 11.02
N THR A 80 6.91 -9.77 9.94
CA THR A 80 6.73 -8.43 9.35
C THR A 80 5.27 -8.18 8.93
N PHE A 81 4.55 -9.22 8.52
CA PHE A 81 3.16 -9.13 8.06
C PHE A 81 2.14 -9.57 9.12
N ARG A 82 2.59 -9.77 10.37
CA ARG A 82 1.74 -10.12 11.52
C ARG A 82 0.87 -11.35 11.23
N VAL A 83 -0.47 -11.24 11.44
CA VAL A 83 -1.42 -12.35 11.22
C VAL A 83 -1.36 -12.87 9.78
N LEU A 84 -1.22 -11.99 8.79
CA LEU A 84 -1.07 -12.42 7.39
C LEU A 84 0.18 -13.28 7.18
N GLY A 85 1.30 -12.88 7.77
CA GLY A 85 2.52 -13.69 7.73
C GLY A 85 2.38 -15.06 8.41
N LEU A 86 1.72 -15.10 9.57
CA LEU A 86 1.43 -16.38 10.25
C LEU A 86 0.50 -17.28 9.42
N ALA A 87 -0.49 -16.68 8.77
CA ALA A 87 -1.40 -17.41 7.87
C ALA A 87 -0.66 -18.00 6.66
N THR A 88 0.33 -17.28 6.11
CA THR A 88 1.15 -17.83 5.01
C THR A 88 2.04 -18.99 5.48
N MET A 89 2.56 -18.96 6.72
CA MET A 89 3.33 -20.07 7.28
C MET A 89 2.51 -21.35 7.38
N SER A 90 1.24 -21.25 7.79
CA SER A 90 0.33 -22.40 7.91
C SER A 90 -0.34 -22.83 6.60
N SER A 91 -0.02 -22.18 5.48
CA SER A 91 -0.56 -22.53 4.16
C SER A 91 -0.05 -23.89 3.68
N ALA A 92 -0.85 -24.57 2.85
CA ALA A 92 -0.49 -25.91 2.36
C ALA A 92 0.71 -25.85 1.39
N SER A 93 0.81 -24.80 0.57
CA SER A 93 1.84 -24.63 -0.46
C SER A 93 2.22 -23.15 -0.62
N LEU A 94 3.29 -22.86 -1.40
CA LEU A 94 3.61 -21.49 -1.78
C LEU A 94 2.51 -20.84 -2.64
N ALA A 95 1.82 -21.62 -3.47
CA ALA A 95 0.68 -21.12 -4.25
C ALA A 95 -0.48 -20.68 -3.32
N ASP A 96 -0.79 -21.45 -2.28
CA ASP A 96 -1.81 -21.07 -1.30
C ASP A 96 -1.38 -19.84 -0.48
N ALA A 97 -0.11 -19.77 -0.09
CA ALA A 97 0.45 -18.59 0.59
C ALA A 97 0.36 -17.33 -0.30
N LEU A 98 0.65 -17.45 -1.60
CA LEU A 98 0.50 -16.38 -2.57
C LEU A 98 -0.96 -15.95 -2.72
N ALA A 99 -1.89 -16.90 -2.81
CA ALA A 99 -3.32 -16.60 -2.88
C ALA A 99 -3.81 -15.80 -1.66
N LEU A 100 -3.31 -16.14 -0.45
CA LEU A 100 -3.55 -15.34 0.76
C LEU A 100 -2.97 -13.93 0.64
N MET A 101 -1.71 -13.79 0.22
CA MET A 101 -1.07 -12.48 0.06
C MET A 101 -1.84 -11.61 -0.92
N LEU A 102 -2.31 -12.15 -2.03
CA LEU A 102 -3.12 -11.42 -3.01
C LEU A 102 -4.48 -11.00 -2.44
N ARG A 103 -5.17 -11.91 -1.76
CA ARG A 103 -6.48 -11.64 -1.16
C ARG A 103 -6.42 -10.55 -0.09
N TYR A 104 -5.42 -10.61 0.78
CA TYR A 104 -5.29 -9.73 1.95
C TYR A 104 -4.23 -8.64 1.78
N HIS A 105 -3.76 -8.40 0.55
CA HIS A 105 -2.73 -7.38 0.27
C HIS A 105 -3.08 -6.00 0.84
N ARG A 106 -4.34 -5.61 0.84
CA ARG A 106 -4.80 -4.34 1.40
C ARG A 106 -4.50 -4.18 2.89
N LEU A 107 -4.44 -5.27 3.66
CA LEU A 107 -4.01 -5.21 5.06
C LEU A 107 -2.57 -4.72 5.20
N VAL A 108 -1.72 -5.00 4.21
CA VAL A 108 -0.33 -4.56 4.18
C VAL A 108 -0.19 -3.19 3.53
N SER A 109 -0.76 -3.00 2.34
CA SER A 109 -0.61 -1.78 1.57
C SER A 109 -1.78 -1.56 0.62
N GLU A 110 -2.24 -0.32 0.56
CA GLU A 110 -3.18 0.15 -0.47
C GLU A 110 -2.45 0.87 -1.61
N ALA A 111 -1.11 0.94 -1.53
CA ALA A 111 -0.28 1.77 -2.40
C ALA A 111 0.18 1.06 -3.68
N GLY A 112 0.26 -0.25 -3.68
CA GLY A 112 0.71 -1.03 -4.82
C GLY A 112 -0.30 -2.10 -5.22
N VAL A 113 -0.13 -2.62 -6.41
CA VAL A 113 -0.94 -3.71 -6.96
C VAL A 113 -0.06 -4.92 -7.18
N MET A 114 -0.48 -6.06 -6.63
CA MET A 114 0.10 -7.36 -6.90
C MET A 114 -0.84 -8.17 -7.78
N ARG A 115 -0.32 -8.84 -8.78
CA ARG A 115 -1.05 -9.78 -9.64
C ARG A 115 -0.23 -11.04 -9.81
N ALA A 116 -0.89 -12.17 -9.99
CA ALA A 116 -0.25 -13.43 -10.35
C ALA A 116 -0.86 -13.95 -11.64
N GLU A 117 -0.01 -14.45 -12.52
CA GLU A 117 -0.36 -15.06 -13.79
C GLU A 117 0.24 -16.45 -13.85
N THR A 118 -0.55 -17.43 -14.33
CA THR A 118 -0.06 -18.77 -14.57
C THR A 118 0.33 -18.88 -16.04
N GLU A 119 1.59 -19.18 -16.28
CA GLU A 119 2.16 -19.38 -17.61
C GLU A 119 1.67 -20.69 -18.23
N ALA A 120 1.85 -20.84 -19.55
CA ALA A 120 1.44 -22.06 -20.27
C ALA A 120 2.13 -23.34 -19.76
N ASN A 121 3.34 -23.23 -19.22
CA ASN A 121 4.09 -24.34 -18.61
C ASN A 121 3.74 -24.59 -17.14
N GLY A 122 2.80 -23.83 -16.59
CA GLY A 122 2.37 -23.89 -15.19
C GLY A 122 3.20 -23.05 -14.21
N ASP A 123 4.27 -22.39 -14.64
CA ASP A 123 5.02 -21.45 -13.82
C ASP A 123 4.11 -20.29 -13.39
N ILE A 124 4.41 -19.70 -12.26
CA ILE A 124 3.63 -18.56 -11.73
C ILE A 124 4.51 -17.32 -11.75
N THR A 125 4.06 -16.29 -12.47
CA THR A 125 4.69 -14.97 -12.51
C THR A 125 3.90 -14.01 -11.63
N ILE A 126 4.59 -13.43 -10.63
CA ILE A 126 4.04 -12.45 -9.69
C ILE A 126 4.52 -11.07 -10.14
N HIS A 127 3.59 -10.20 -10.51
CA HIS A 127 3.86 -8.83 -10.90
C HIS A 127 3.58 -7.86 -9.75
N TYR A 128 4.41 -6.83 -9.64
CA TYR A 128 4.21 -5.69 -8.75
C TYR A 128 4.24 -4.38 -9.52
N SER A 129 3.23 -3.53 -9.31
CA SER A 129 3.19 -2.17 -9.84
C SER A 129 2.66 -1.17 -8.80
N ALA A 130 3.06 0.09 -8.96
CA ALA A 130 2.61 1.21 -8.15
C ALA A 130 2.03 2.35 -9.03
N GLU A 131 1.57 2.03 -10.21
CA GLU A 131 1.12 3.01 -11.23
C GLU A 131 -0.08 3.84 -10.78
N LEU A 132 -0.86 3.35 -9.83
CA LEU A 132 -2.00 4.07 -9.26
C LEU A 132 -1.61 5.14 -8.25
N MET A 133 -0.33 5.21 -7.85
CA MET A 133 0.15 6.17 -6.86
C MET A 133 0.35 7.55 -7.48
N ARG A 134 -0.05 8.60 -6.76
CA ARG A 134 0.25 9.99 -7.12
C ARG A 134 1.72 10.34 -6.88
N VAL A 135 2.38 9.58 -6.02
CA VAL A 135 3.79 9.76 -5.66
C VAL A 135 4.60 8.63 -6.29
N GLN A 136 5.60 8.97 -7.10
CA GLN A 136 6.47 7.98 -7.71
C GLN A 136 7.26 7.22 -6.63
N GLN A 137 7.25 5.89 -6.68
CA GLN A 137 8.07 5.07 -5.80
C GLN A 137 9.56 5.16 -6.18
N PHE A 138 10.42 5.12 -5.17
CA PHE A 138 11.84 4.94 -5.39
C PHE A 138 12.12 3.52 -5.92
N PRO A 139 13.05 3.35 -6.88
CA PRO A 139 13.46 2.02 -7.32
C PRO A 139 13.86 1.11 -6.17
N GLN A 140 14.56 1.62 -5.16
CA GLN A 140 14.94 0.87 -3.95
C GLN A 140 13.72 0.36 -3.15
N GLN A 141 12.62 1.12 -3.13
CA GLN A 141 11.38 0.68 -2.50
C GLN A 141 10.75 -0.48 -3.27
N VAL A 142 10.80 -0.43 -4.61
CA VAL A 142 10.34 -1.54 -5.47
C VAL A 142 11.19 -2.78 -5.24
N GLU A 143 12.52 -2.62 -5.18
CA GLU A 143 13.45 -3.72 -4.86
C GLU A 143 13.15 -4.35 -3.50
N ALA A 144 12.86 -3.53 -2.49
CA ALA A 144 12.51 -4.00 -1.15
C ALA A 144 11.22 -4.83 -1.15
N ILE A 145 10.23 -4.43 -1.96
CA ILE A 145 8.95 -5.15 -2.06
C ILE A 145 9.14 -6.46 -2.83
N VAL A 146 9.69 -6.40 -4.04
CA VAL A 146 9.89 -7.58 -4.90
C VAL A 146 10.89 -8.56 -4.26
N GLY A 147 12.00 -8.06 -3.74
CA GLY A 147 12.96 -8.88 -3.00
C GLY A 147 12.36 -9.48 -1.73
N GLY A 148 11.54 -8.70 -1.00
CA GLY A 148 10.82 -9.17 0.19
C GLY A 148 9.86 -10.33 -0.11
N MET A 149 9.16 -10.29 -1.26
CA MET A 149 8.33 -11.43 -1.71
C MET A 149 9.17 -12.70 -1.90
N TYR A 150 10.34 -12.57 -2.51
CA TYR A 150 11.25 -13.70 -2.69
C TYR A 150 11.79 -14.22 -1.37
N VAL A 151 12.29 -13.33 -0.49
CA VAL A 151 12.80 -13.70 0.83
C VAL A 151 11.72 -14.40 1.65
N MET A 152 10.49 -13.92 1.59
CA MET A 152 9.33 -14.54 2.22
C MET A 152 9.09 -15.96 1.69
N ALA A 153 9.06 -16.14 0.36
CA ALA A 153 8.86 -17.45 -0.26
C ALA A 153 9.97 -18.43 0.14
N ARG A 154 11.23 -17.98 0.14
CA ARG A 154 12.39 -18.78 0.61
C ARG A 154 12.26 -19.16 2.09
N TRP A 155 11.81 -18.22 2.92
CA TRP A 155 11.60 -18.46 4.34
C TRP A 155 10.52 -19.52 4.59
N LEU A 156 9.37 -19.40 3.89
CA LEU A 156 8.27 -20.36 4.00
C LEU A 156 8.66 -21.75 3.50
N ALA A 157 9.49 -21.84 2.48
CA ALA A 157 9.92 -23.12 1.91
C ALA A 157 10.93 -23.88 2.79
N GLU A 158 11.63 -23.18 3.70
CA GLU A 158 12.69 -23.73 4.58
C GLU A 158 13.74 -24.56 3.82
N ARG A 159 14.00 -24.22 2.55
CA ARG A 159 14.94 -24.88 1.66
C ARG A 159 15.51 -23.90 0.65
N PRO A 160 16.59 -24.28 -0.05
CA PRO A 160 17.04 -23.52 -1.20
C PRO A 160 15.89 -23.36 -2.22
N LEU A 161 15.60 -22.14 -2.54
CA LEU A 161 14.60 -21.74 -3.53
C LEU A 161 15.21 -20.62 -4.37
N ALA A 162 15.09 -20.70 -5.68
CA ALA A 162 15.45 -19.62 -6.58
C ALA A 162 14.30 -19.39 -7.56
N PRO A 163 13.94 -18.14 -7.84
CA PRO A 163 12.98 -17.88 -8.90
C PRO A 163 13.59 -18.25 -10.27
N VAL A 164 12.76 -18.63 -11.19
CA VAL A 164 13.15 -18.87 -12.61
C VAL A 164 13.63 -17.56 -13.25
N ALA A 165 13.02 -16.45 -12.87
CA ALA A 165 13.41 -15.12 -13.32
C ALA A 165 13.01 -14.06 -12.31
N ALA A 166 13.82 -12.99 -12.23
CA ALA A 166 13.49 -11.75 -11.53
C ALA A 166 13.69 -10.57 -12.48
N THR A 167 12.74 -9.66 -12.55
CA THR A 167 12.79 -8.52 -13.48
C THR A 167 12.45 -7.22 -12.77
N PHE A 168 13.10 -6.13 -13.19
CA PHE A 168 12.84 -4.77 -12.73
C PHE A 168 12.71 -3.80 -13.90
N ARG A 169 11.80 -2.84 -13.80
CA ARG A 169 11.60 -1.79 -14.81
C ARG A 169 12.74 -0.77 -14.85
N HIS A 170 13.39 -0.54 -13.71
CA HIS A 170 14.49 0.40 -13.59
C HIS A 170 15.83 -0.21 -14.02
N ALA A 171 16.83 0.64 -14.26
CA ALA A 171 18.22 0.25 -14.45
C ALA A 171 18.82 -0.27 -13.14
N PRO A 172 19.89 -1.08 -13.16
CA PRO A 172 20.55 -1.53 -11.94
C PRO A 172 21.05 -0.33 -11.13
N LEU A 173 20.83 -0.37 -9.80
CA LEU A 173 21.22 0.72 -8.90
C LEU A 173 22.64 0.54 -8.34
N GLY A 174 23.20 -0.66 -8.47
CA GLY A 174 24.54 -1.00 -7.98
C GLY A 174 25.04 -2.29 -8.61
N ASP A 175 25.98 -2.97 -7.92
CA ASP A 175 26.60 -4.18 -8.43
C ASP A 175 25.59 -5.31 -8.68
N ALA A 176 25.56 -5.79 -9.92
CA ALA A 176 24.70 -6.94 -10.34
C ALA A 176 24.95 -8.21 -9.51
N ALA A 177 26.14 -8.36 -8.92
CA ALA A 177 26.44 -9.50 -8.06
C ALA A 177 25.62 -9.47 -6.76
N ALA A 178 25.25 -8.31 -6.24
CA ALA A 178 24.37 -8.16 -5.07
C ALA A 178 22.98 -8.73 -5.34
N TYR A 179 22.43 -8.44 -6.50
CA TYR A 179 21.12 -8.96 -6.93
C TYR A 179 21.17 -10.49 -7.11
N ARG A 180 22.23 -11.00 -7.77
CA ARG A 180 22.39 -12.45 -7.93
C ARG A 180 22.54 -13.17 -6.59
N ARG A 181 23.24 -12.57 -5.63
CA ARG A 181 23.34 -13.13 -4.27
C ARG A 181 21.99 -13.23 -3.57
N LEU A 182 21.17 -12.16 -3.69
CA LEU A 182 19.84 -12.16 -3.08
C LEU A 182 18.92 -13.17 -3.77
N PHE A 183 18.72 -13.06 -5.08
CA PHE A 183 17.70 -13.84 -5.80
C PHE A 183 18.14 -15.26 -6.17
N GLY A 184 19.41 -15.54 -6.20
CA GLY A 184 19.93 -16.86 -6.64
C GLY A 184 19.76 -17.13 -8.14
N CYS A 185 19.34 -16.12 -8.93
CA CYS A 185 19.17 -16.20 -10.39
C CYS A 185 19.71 -14.94 -11.08
N ALA A 186 19.73 -14.94 -12.40
CA ALA A 186 19.96 -13.73 -13.17
C ALA A 186 18.77 -12.77 -13.05
N VAL A 187 19.08 -11.47 -12.86
CA VAL A 187 18.10 -10.40 -12.77
C VAL A 187 18.12 -9.56 -14.04
N GLN A 188 16.98 -9.36 -14.65
CA GLN A 188 16.82 -8.51 -15.83
C GLN A 188 16.34 -7.13 -15.41
N PHE A 189 17.05 -6.10 -15.84
CA PHE A 189 16.70 -4.69 -15.66
C PHE A 189 16.15 -4.08 -16.95
N ASN A 190 15.56 -2.88 -16.83
CA ASN A 190 14.88 -2.20 -17.94
C ASN A 190 13.81 -3.10 -18.61
N ALA A 191 13.20 -3.96 -17.81
CA ALA A 191 12.14 -4.87 -18.23
C ALA A 191 10.77 -4.16 -18.29
N PRO A 192 9.76 -4.72 -18.97
CA PRO A 192 8.42 -4.11 -19.04
C PRO A 192 7.70 -4.10 -17.69
N SER A 193 8.05 -5.00 -16.75
CA SER A 193 7.41 -5.09 -15.44
C SER A 193 8.39 -5.46 -14.33
N ASN A 194 8.02 -5.15 -13.07
CA ASN A 194 8.70 -5.71 -11.91
C ASN A 194 8.02 -7.04 -11.59
N ALA A 195 8.75 -8.14 -11.68
CA ALA A 195 8.15 -9.47 -11.52
C ALA A 195 9.14 -10.52 -10.97
N LEU A 196 8.55 -11.55 -10.38
CA LEU A 196 9.21 -12.80 -9.99
C LEU A 196 8.48 -13.96 -10.63
N ARG A 197 9.21 -14.87 -11.29
CA ARG A 197 8.66 -16.11 -11.82
C ARG A 197 9.19 -17.31 -11.06
N PHE A 198 8.29 -18.16 -10.59
CA PHE A 198 8.60 -19.39 -9.87
C PHE A 198 8.13 -20.60 -10.66
N ALA A 199 8.90 -21.69 -10.58
CA ALA A 199 8.52 -22.95 -11.22
C ALA A 199 7.23 -23.52 -10.59
N ALA A 200 6.36 -24.09 -11.41
CA ALA A 200 5.12 -24.75 -10.97
C ALA A 200 5.36 -25.77 -9.86
N ALA A 201 6.41 -26.59 -9.98
CA ALA A 201 6.78 -27.62 -8.99
C ALA A 201 7.12 -27.00 -7.62
N ASP A 202 7.79 -25.85 -7.59
CA ASP A 202 8.12 -25.16 -6.34
C ASP A 202 6.87 -24.55 -5.69
N MET A 203 5.98 -23.98 -6.50
CA MET A 203 4.75 -23.36 -6.02
C MET A 203 3.76 -24.39 -5.46
N ALA A 204 3.69 -25.58 -6.05
CA ALA A 204 2.78 -26.66 -5.62
C ALA A 204 3.30 -27.47 -4.43
N ARG A 205 4.60 -27.35 -4.09
CA ARG A 205 5.19 -28.17 -3.03
C ARG A 205 4.61 -27.83 -1.66
N ARG A 206 4.32 -28.88 -0.87
CA ARG A 206 3.84 -28.73 0.52
C ARG A 206 4.87 -27.99 1.38
N LEU A 207 4.39 -27.01 2.13
CA LEU A 207 5.21 -26.26 3.08
C LEU A 207 5.47 -27.08 4.36
N PRO A 208 6.64 -26.95 4.99
CA PRO A 208 6.99 -27.70 6.21
C PRO A 208 6.04 -27.43 7.38
N GLN A 209 5.59 -26.19 7.53
CA GLN A 209 4.72 -25.74 8.64
C GLN A 209 3.23 -25.73 8.27
N ALA A 210 2.83 -26.42 7.18
CA ALA A 210 1.44 -26.46 6.72
C ALA A 210 0.51 -27.11 7.76
N ASP A 211 -0.44 -26.33 8.24
CA ASP A 211 -1.44 -26.71 9.22
C ASP A 211 -2.82 -26.15 8.83
N ALA A 212 -3.75 -27.03 8.50
CA ALA A 212 -5.07 -26.64 8.00
C ALA A 212 -5.93 -25.95 9.05
N GLU A 213 -5.79 -26.34 10.33
CA GLU A 213 -6.57 -25.75 11.42
C GLU A 213 -6.09 -24.34 11.74
N LEU A 214 -4.78 -24.16 11.93
CA LEU A 214 -4.17 -22.82 12.12
C LEU A 214 -4.43 -21.93 10.92
N HIS A 215 -4.34 -22.44 9.70
CA HIS A 215 -4.64 -21.70 8.49
C HIS A 215 -6.08 -21.16 8.49
N ARG A 216 -7.06 -21.99 8.84
CA ARG A 216 -8.46 -21.58 8.95
C ARG A 216 -8.64 -20.50 10.01
N MET A 217 -8.09 -20.68 11.22
CA MET A 217 -8.18 -19.70 12.30
C MET A 217 -7.59 -18.34 11.91
N HIS A 218 -6.42 -18.33 11.26
CA HIS A 218 -5.80 -17.11 10.79
C HIS A 218 -6.63 -16.43 9.69
N ARG A 219 -7.21 -17.19 8.76
CA ARG A 219 -8.10 -16.64 7.73
C ARG A 219 -9.32 -15.95 8.31
N ASP A 220 -9.99 -16.60 9.29
CA ASP A 220 -11.16 -16.00 9.96
C ASP A 220 -10.80 -14.66 10.64
N LEU A 221 -9.58 -14.55 11.18
CA LEU A 221 -9.09 -13.30 11.75
C LEU A 221 -8.77 -12.27 10.67
N LEU A 222 -8.16 -12.68 9.56
CA LEU A 222 -7.84 -11.81 8.43
C LEU A 222 -9.11 -11.27 7.74
N ASP A 223 -10.15 -12.10 7.58
CA ASP A 223 -11.44 -11.66 7.04
C ASP A 223 -12.04 -10.55 7.92
N ARG A 224 -12.06 -10.73 9.25
CA ARG A 224 -12.51 -9.68 10.20
C ARG A 224 -11.67 -8.41 10.12
N GLN A 225 -10.34 -8.54 9.97
CA GLN A 225 -9.46 -7.37 9.81
C GLN A 225 -9.71 -6.64 8.49
N LEU A 226 -9.93 -7.38 7.40
CA LEU A 226 -10.22 -6.81 6.08
C LEU A 226 -11.57 -6.09 6.04
N GLU A 227 -12.61 -6.66 6.69
CA GLU A 227 -13.91 -6.02 6.87
C GLU A 227 -13.81 -4.71 7.69
N GLY A 228 -12.91 -4.69 8.67
CA GLY A 228 -12.62 -3.50 9.49
C GLY A 228 -11.83 -2.41 8.76
N LEU A 229 -11.19 -2.73 7.61
CA LEU A 229 -10.51 -1.71 6.82
C LEU A 229 -11.54 -0.83 6.09
N PRO A 230 -11.32 0.50 6.07
CA PRO A 230 -12.11 1.39 5.23
C PRO A 230 -12.10 0.89 3.79
N GLN A 231 -13.26 0.82 3.16
CA GLN A 231 -13.33 0.61 1.71
C GLN A 231 -12.62 1.80 1.05
N PRO A 232 -11.62 1.61 0.16
CA PRO A 232 -10.85 2.71 -0.39
C PRO A 232 -11.76 3.68 -1.11
N GLY A 233 -11.91 4.86 -0.55
CA GLY A 233 -12.52 5.99 -1.23
C GLY A 233 -13.99 5.84 -1.65
N HIS A 234 -14.71 4.77 -1.23
CA HIS A 234 -16.08 4.56 -1.69
C HIS A 234 -17.00 5.74 -1.32
N VAL A 235 -16.98 6.14 -0.06
CA VAL A 235 -17.83 7.26 0.42
C VAL A 235 -17.25 8.59 -0.02
N THR A 236 -15.95 8.79 0.12
CA THR A 236 -15.26 10.01 -0.33
C THR A 236 -15.36 10.19 -1.85
N ALA A 237 -15.10 9.15 -2.65
CA ALA A 237 -15.18 9.20 -4.09
C ALA A 237 -16.64 9.46 -4.55
N PHE A 238 -17.61 8.78 -3.94
CA PHE A 238 -19.02 9.03 -4.20
C PHE A 238 -19.42 10.47 -3.86
N ALA A 239 -19.00 10.97 -2.66
CA ALA A 239 -19.26 12.33 -2.24
C ALA A 239 -18.66 13.36 -3.20
N GLN A 240 -17.43 13.14 -3.68
CA GLN A 240 -16.76 14.02 -4.65
C GLN A 240 -17.47 14.09 -6.01
N GLN A 241 -18.10 13.00 -6.43
CA GLN A 241 -18.93 12.97 -7.66
C GLN A 241 -20.33 13.53 -7.41
N TRP A 242 -20.91 13.25 -6.25
CA TRP A 242 -22.27 13.61 -5.90
C TRP A 242 -22.42 15.10 -5.56
N LEU A 243 -21.47 15.68 -4.79
CA LEU A 243 -21.53 17.07 -4.34
C LEU A 243 -21.63 18.10 -5.48
N PRO A 244 -20.85 18.02 -6.58
CA PRO A 244 -20.96 18.98 -7.69
C PRO A 244 -22.29 18.95 -8.42
N ALA A 245 -23.02 17.83 -8.33
CA ALA A 245 -24.35 17.70 -8.94
C ALA A 245 -25.48 18.25 -8.05
N GLN A 246 -25.17 18.68 -6.82
CA GLN A 246 -26.16 19.20 -5.89
C GLN A 246 -26.28 20.74 -5.99
N PRO A 247 -27.47 21.30 -5.82
CA PRO A 247 -27.61 22.73 -5.62
C PRO A 247 -26.80 23.20 -4.41
N ALA A 248 -26.08 24.30 -4.53
CA ALA A 248 -25.11 24.77 -3.52
C ALA A 248 -25.70 24.91 -2.10
N GLY A 249 -27.01 25.28 -1.98
CA GLY A 249 -27.73 25.37 -0.71
C GLY A 249 -28.23 24.03 -0.12
N ARG A 250 -28.05 22.90 -0.82
CA ARG A 250 -28.57 21.57 -0.43
C ARG A 250 -27.49 20.54 -0.13
N MET A 251 -26.26 20.96 0.03
CA MET A 251 -25.15 20.05 0.41
C MET A 251 -25.22 19.71 1.90
N ARG A 252 -26.08 18.76 2.29
CA ARG A 252 -26.23 18.33 3.69
C ARG A 252 -25.85 16.87 3.87
N ILE A 253 -25.22 16.57 4.99
CA ILE A 253 -24.75 15.20 5.30
C ILE A 253 -25.88 14.15 5.31
N PRO A 254 -27.14 14.45 5.77
CA PRO A 254 -28.24 13.50 5.68
C PRO A 254 -28.58 13.12 4.24
N ASP A 255 -28.48 14.05 3.29
CA ASP A 255 -28.81 13.81 1.89
C ASP A 255 -27.81 12.85 1.25
N LEU A 256 -26.51 13.02 1.55
CA LEU A 256 -25.48 12.07 1.15
C LEU A 256 -25.65 10.69 1.80
N ALA A 257 -26.01 10.67 3.09
CA ALA A 257 -26.25 9.42 3.81
C ALA A 257 -27.42 8.65 3.18
N GLN A 258 -28.50 9.33 2.81
CA GLN A 258 -29.63 8.75 2.11
C GLN A 258 -29.23 8.20 0.72
N ALA A 259 -28.44 8.97 -0.04
CA ALA A 259 -27.96 8.55 -1.37
C ALA A 259 -27.08 7.28 -1.30
N LEU A 260 -26.37 7.08 -0.20
CA LEU A 260 -25.54 5.90 0.06
C LEU A 260 -26.27 4.76 0.79
N GLY A 261 -27.55 4.93 1.15
CA GLY A 261 -28.29 3.95 1.94
C GLY A 261 -27.74 3.74 3.35
N MET A 262 -27.11 4.75 3.93
CA MET A 262 -26.42 4.70 5.23
C MET A 262 -27.09 5.60 6.26
N SER A 263 -26.89 5.32 7.57
CA SER A 263 -27.20 6.29 8.60
C SER A 263 -26.13 7.41 8.63
N VAL A 264 -26.51 8.63 9.06
CA VAL A 264 -25.58 9.76 9.20
C VAL A 264 -24.37 9.41 10.09
N ARG A 265 -24.61 8.65 11.17
CA ARG A 265 -23.54 8.20 12.08
C ARG A 265 -22.57 7.22 11.40
N ALA A 266 -23.09 6.30 10.57
CA ALA A 266 -22.27 5.37 9.80
C ALA A 266 -21.46 6.13 8.74
N LEU A 267 -22.06 7.09 8.04
CA LEU A 267 -21.40 7.95 7.08
C LEU A 267 -20.27 8.78 7.72
N GLN A 268 -20.53 9.44 8.85
CA GLN A 268 -19.51 10.23 9.56
C GLN A 268 -18.33 9.35 9.98
N ARG A 269 -18.63 8.17 10.54
CA ARG A 269 -17.57 7.20 10.91
C ARG A 269 -16.77 6.76 9.68
N GLN A 270 -17.44 6.49 8.56
CA GLN A 270 -16.76 6.07 7.33
C GLN A 270 -15.90 7.20 6.74
N LEU A 271 -16.40 8.44 6.69
CA LEU A 271 -15.61 9.61 6.27
C LEU A 271 -14.38 9.80 7.16
N GLN A 272 -14.55 9.66 8.48
CA GLN A 272 -13.45 9.75 9.43
C GLN A 272 -12.42 8.63 9.21
N HIS A 273 -12.86 7.40 8.92
CA HIS A 273 -12.00 6.28 8.55
C HIS A 273 -11.24 6.55 7.24
N GLU A 274 -11.85 7.26 6.30
CA GLU A 274 -11.22 7.68 5.03
C GLU A 274 -10.35 8.94 5.19
N GLY A 275 -10.13 9.40 6.45
CA GLY A 275 -9.34 10.60 6.74
C GLY A 275 -9.98 11.90 6.26
N GLN A 276 -11.30 11.88 6.02
CA GLN A 276 -12.06 13.01 5.51
C GLN A 276 -13.07 13.52 6.52
N SER A 277 -13.41 14.81 6.42
CA SER A 277 -14.54 15.39 7.11
C SER A 277 -15.58 15.88 6.11
N TRP A 278 -16.84 15.87 6.52
CA TRP A 278 -17.92 16.43 5.70
C TRP A 278 -17.65 17.87 5.30
N THR A 279 -17.23 18.70 6.26
CA THR A 279 -16.89 20.11 6.02
C THR A 279 -15.83 20.25 4.94
N HIS A 280 -14.73 19.46 5.04
CA HIS A 280 -13.65 19.51 4.06
C HIS A 280 -14.12 19.12 2.64
N LEU A 281 -15.00 18.12 2.52
CA LEU A 281 -15.56 17.70 1.23
C LEU A 281 -16.43 18.79 0.60
N VAL A 282 -17.30 19.43 1.40
CA VAL A 282 -18.16 20.53 0.94
C VAL A 282 -17.33 21.74 0.54
N ASP A 283 -16.34 22.13 1.35
CA ASP A 283 -15.47 23.27 1.05
C ASP A 283 -14.64 23.02 -0.22
N SER A 284 -14.14 21.80 -0.40
CA SER A 284 -13.44 21.41 -1.63
C SER A 284 -14.35 21.48 -2.86
N ALA A 285 -15.59 20.99 -2.75
CA ALA A 285 -16.56 21.05 -3.85
C ALA A 285 -16.94 22.49 -4.21
N ARG A 286 -17.17 23.34 -3.20
CA ARG A 286 -17.45 24.77 -3.39
C ARG A 286 -16.28 25.51 -4.04
N LYS A 287 -15.06 25.23 -3.60
CA LYS A 287 -13.85 25.81 -4.19
C LYS A 287 -13.73 25.48 -5.69
N HIS A 288 -13.89 24.20 -6.06
CA HIS A 288 -13.86 23.81 -7.47
C HIS A 288 -15.00 24.47 -8.30
N ALA A 289 -16.21 24.55 -7.72
CA ALA A 289 -17.32 25.22 -8.37
C ALA A 289 -17.07 26.73 -8.56
N LEU A 290 -16.48 27.40 -7.56
CA LEU A 290 -16.06 28.79 -7.65
C LEU A 290 -15.03 28.99 -8.77
N GLU A 291 -13.97 28.18 -8.80
CA GLU A 291 -12.93 28.22 -9.84
C GLU A 291 -13.53 28.04 -11.24
N ALA A 292 -14.49 27.13 -11.40
CA ALA A 292 -15.20 26.91 -12.67
C ALA A 292 -16.07 28.11 -13.08
N LEU A 293 -16.79 28.74 -12.15
CA LEU A 293 -17.62 29.93 -12.41
C LEU A 293 -16.76 31.15 -12.79
N LEU A 294 -15.64 31.36 -12.11
CA LEU A 294 -14.68 32.42 -12.44
C LEU A 294 -14.05 32.19 -13.82
N ALA A 295 -13.72 30.94 -14.18
CA ALA A 295 -13.20 30.61 -15.51
C ALA A 295 -14.24 30.86 -16.63
N GLN A 296 -15.55 30.87 -16.32
CA GLN A 296 -16.65 31.26 -17.23
C GLN A 296 -16.85 32.77 -17.30
N GLY A 297 -16.06 33.57 -16.59
CA GLY A 297 -16.10 35.04 -16.62
C GLY A 297 -17.10 35.68 -15.64
N LEU A 298 -17.62 34.93 -14.67
CA LEU A 298 -18.47 35.52 -13.62
C LEU A 298 -17.62 36.35 -12.66
N THR A 299 -18.20 37.41 -12.12
CA THR A 299 -17.58 38.16 -11.01
C THR A 299 -17.59 37.32 -9.72
N LEU A 300 -16.70 37.65 -8.79
CA LEU A 300 -16.63 36.94 -7.50
C LEU A 300 -17.98 37.01 -6.73
N GLU A 301 -18.64 38.17 -6.76
CA GLU A 301 -19.94 38.37 -6.13
C GLU A 301 -21.03 37.47 -6.76
N ALA A 302 -21.12 37.46 -8.09
CA ALA A 302 -22.07 36.61 -8.80
C ALA A 302 -21.78 35.11 -8.55
N ALA A 303 -20.52 34.70 -8.50
CA ALA A 303 -20.13 33.34 -8.19
C ALA A 303 -20.44 32.96 -6.74
N ALA A 304 -20.23 33.87 -5.76
CA ALA A 304 -20.61 33.68 -4.37
C ALA A 304 -22.11 33.49 -4.19
N GLN A 305 -22.93 34.30 -4.84
CA GLN A 305 -24.40 34.13 -4.84
C GLN A 305 -24.84 32.79 -5.43
N HIS A 306 -24.23 32.35 -6.54
CA HIS A 306 -24.47 31.02 -7.12
C HIS A 306 -24.13 29.88 -6.15
N LEU A 307 -23.15 30.07 -5.31
CA LEU A 307 -22.70 29.08 -4.30
C LEU A 307 -23.47 29.17 -2.97
N GLY A 308 -24.51 30.05 -2.90
CA GLY A 308 -25.39 30.17 -1.73
C GLY A 308 -24.82 30.98 -0.58
N TYR A 309 -23.83 31.82 -0.81
CA TYR A 309 -23.36 32.81 0.14
C TYR A 309 -24.24 34.08 0.01
N HIS A 310 -24.87 34.51 1.13
CA HIS A 310 -25.80 35.63 1.15
C HIS A 310 -25.17 36.95 1.66
N ASP A 311 -23.97 36.90 2.24
CA ASP A 311 -23.19 38.05 2.69
C ASP A 311 -21.77 37.95 2.09
N ALA A 312 -21.38 39.01 1.38
CA ALA A 312 -20.00 39.18 0.88
C ALA A 312 -19.21 40.09 1.83
#